data_ef926ef0b9b7f78da99fa07850fa9fc4
#
_entry.id   ef926ef0b9b7f78da99fa07850fa9fc4
#
_cell.length_a   1.000
_cell.length_b   1.000
_cell.length_c   1.000
_cell.angle_alpha   90.00
_cell.angle_beta   90.00
_cell.angle_gamma   90.00
#
_symmetry.space_group_name_H-M   'P 1'
#
loop_
_entity.id
_entity.type
_entity.pdbx_description
1 polymer ?
#
loop_
_entity_poly.entity_id
_entity_poly.type
_entity_poly.pdbx_seq_one_letter_code
_entity_poly.pdbx_strand_id
1 'polypeptide(L)'
;MPEPAMLDYFYGDEAEQYTFYRIPKVLFTDPAYRRISSDAKILYGLMLDRMGLSVRNGWLDEYNRVFIFFTLEDALEYLCCGHTKAVSLFGELDKAGLIERKKQG
;
A
#
# COMPACT_ATOMS: atom_id res chain seq x y z
N MET A 1 -15.01 25.60 11.68
CA MET A 1 -14.18 24.45 11.38
C MET A 1 -15.06 23.27 11.05
N PRO A 2 -14.95 22.75 9.85
CA PRO A 2 -15.79 21.61 9.52
C PRO A 2 -15.40 20.41 10.39
N GLU A 3 -16.38 19.71 10.87
CA GLU A 3 -16.13 18.51 11.63
C GLU A 3 -15.50 17.45 10.70
N PRO A 4 -14.55 16.67 11.20
CA PRO A 4 -14.04 15.56 10.40
C PRO A 4 -15.18 14.61 10.04
N ALA A 5 -15.11 14.03 8.85
CA ALA A 5 -16.10 13.05 8.44
C ALA A 5 -16.09 11.91 9.46
N MET A 6 -17.19 11.73 10.15
CA MET A 6 -17.32 10.64 11.10
C MET A 6 -18.13 9.53 10.49
N LEU A 7 -17.65 8.32 10.68
CA LEU A 7 -18.40 7.14 10.29
C LEU A 7 -19.45 6.87 11.37
N ASP A 8 -20.70 6.81 10.95
CA ASP A 8 -21.78 6.38 11.83
C ASP A 8 -21.70 4.89 12.10
N TYR A 9 -22.60 4.40 12.94
CA TYR A 9 -22.71 2.95 13.12
C TYR A 9 -23.04 2.26 11.80
N PHE A 10 -22.47 1.09 11.59
CA PHE A 10 -22.80 0.29 10.43
C PHE A 10 -24.10 -0.47 10.69
N TYR A 11 -25.01 -0.41 9.73
CA TYR A 11 -26.29 -1.09 9.79
C TYR A 11 -26.34 -2.09 8.63
N GLY A 12 -26.51 -3.36 8.97
CA GLY A 12 -26.66 -4.39 7.96
C GLY A 12 -25.47 -4.46 7.01
N ASP A 13 -25.74 -4.26 5.74
CA ASP A 13 -24.74 -4.37 4.67
C ASP A 13 -24.11 -3.03 4.26
N GLU A 14 -24.31 -1.99 5.04
CA GLU A 14 -23.78 -0.66 4.71
C GLU A 14 -22.26 -0.65 4.59
N ALA A 15 -21.57 -1.54 5.30
CA ALA A 15 -20.12 -1.63 5.21
C ALA A 15 -19.63 -1.92 3.79
N GLU A 16 -20.43 -2.57 2.97
CA GLU A 16 -20.10 -2.89 1.59
C GLU A 16 -20.11 -1.67 0.67
N GLN A 17 -20.68 -0.56 1.12
CA GLN A 17 -20.75 0.67 0.34
C GLN A 17 -19.42 1.42 0.29
N TYR A 18 -18.48 1.07 1.17
CA TYR A 18 -17.17 1.71 1.19
C TYR A 18 -16.20 1.01 0.27
N THR A 19 -15.30 1.79 -0.33
CA THR A 19 -14.14 1.21 -0.99
C THR A 19 -13.04 0.99 0.04
N PHE A 20 -12.23 0.00 -0.18
CA PHE A 20 -11.24 -0.43 0.82
C PHE A 20 -9.88 -0.63 0.19
N TYR A 21 -8.84 -0.29 0.97
CA TYR A 21 -7.53 -0.84 0.72
C TYR A 21 -7.45 -2.20 1.39
N ARG A 22 -6.83 -3.15 0.72
CA ARG A 22 -6.71 -4.52 1.25
C ARG A 22 -5.27 -4.80 1.63
N ILE A 23 -5.09 -5.30 2.84
CA ILE A 23 -3.78 -5.69 3.34
C ILE A 23 -3.80 -7.20 3.53
N PRO A 24 -2.87 -7.96 2.90
CA PRO A 24 -2.85 -9.40 3.07
C PRO A 24 -2.69 -9.80 4.55
N LYS A 25 -3.51 -10.70 5.00
CA LYS A 25 -3.46 -11.17 6.39
C LYS A 25 -2.12 -11.81 6.72
N VAL A 26 -1.45 -12.40 5.74
CA VAL A 26 -0.16 -13.06 5.92
C VAL A 26 0.89 -12.12 6.51
N LEU A 27 0.79 -10.82 6.24
CA LEU A 27 1.72 -9.84 6.80
C LEU A 27 1.60 -9.72 8.32
N PHE A 28 0.48 -10.15 8.88
CA PHE A 28 0.23 -10.12 10.33
C PHE A 28 0.40 -11.49 10.98
N THR A 29 0.20 -12.56 10.22
CA THR A 29 0.16 -13.92 10.77
C THR A 29 1.46 -14.70 10.58
N ASP A 30 2.21 -14.43 9.52
CA ASP A 30 3.44 -15.16 9.23
C ASP A 30 4.60 -14.56 10.02
N PRO A 31 5.34 -15.36 10.79
CA PRO A 31 6.49 -14.88 11.54
C PRO A 31 7.56 -14.19 10.69
N ALA A 32 7.66 -14.53 9.41
CA ALA A 32 8.62 -13.91 8.50
C ALA A 32 8.42 -12.40 8.35
N TYR A 33 7.20 -11.90 8.61
CA TYR A 33 6.84 -10.50 8.41
C TYR A 33 6.63 -9.74 9.72
N ARG A 34 6.97 -10.33 10.86
CA ARG A 34 6.74 -9.69 12.17
C ARG A 34 7.53 -8.42 12.37
N ARG A 35 8.68 -8.30 11.71
CA ARG A 35 9.55 -7.13 11.84
C ARG A 35 9.10 -5.94 11.00
N ILE A 36 8.19 -6.16 10.09
CA ILE A 36 7.66 -5.09 9.25
C ILE A 36 6.72 -4.24 10.10
N SER A 37 6.93 -2.92 10.09
CA SER A 37 6.07 -2.01 10.83
C SER A 37 4.65 -2.01 10.27
N SER A 38 3.71 -1.60 11.10
CA SER A 38 2.32 -1.46 10.68
C SER A 38 2.19 -0.45 9.53
N ASP A 39 2.95 0.64 9.60
CA ASP A 39 2.94 1.65 8.53
C ASP A 39 3.42 1.07 7.21
N ALA A 40 4.45 0.22 7.23
CA ALA A 40 4.93 -0.43 6.00
C ALA A 40 3.88 -1.40 5.44
N LYS A 41 3.15 -2.09 6.30
CA LYS A 41 2.04 -2.95 5.86
C LYS A 41 0.93 -2.15 5.19
N ILE A 42 0.61 -0.98 5.73
CA ILE A 42 -0.35 -0.07 5.13
C ILE A 42 0.15 0.39 3.76
N LEU A 43 1.41 0.78 3.66
CA LEU A 43 2.00 1.17 2.38
C LEU A 43 1.87 0.05 1.35
N TYR A 44 2.11 -1.17 1.76
CA TYR A 44 1.96 -2.32 0.87
C TYR A 44 0.51 -2.46 0.36
N GLY A 45 -0.47 -2.24 1.23
CA GLY A 45 -1.88 -2.24 0.84
C GLY A 45 -2.20 -1.17 -0.20
N LEU A 46 -1.63 0.02 -0.05
CA LEU A 46 -1.78 1.10 -1.03
C LEU A 46 -1.19 0.71 -2.38
N MET A 47 -0.04 0.04 -2.37
CA MET A 47 0.60 -0.44 -3.59
C MET A 47 -0.22 -1.52 -4.28
N LEU A 48 -0.82 -2.44 -3.51
CA LEU A 48 -1.68 -3.47 -4.08
C LEU A 48 -2.90 -2.89 -4.79
N ASP A 49 -3.45 -1.82 -4.24
CA ASP A 49 -4.56 -1.11 -4.87
C ASP A 49 -4.12 -0.54 -6.22
N ARG A 50 -2.94 0.05 -6.28
CA ARG A 50 -2.37 0.58 -7.51
C ARG A 50 -2.07 -0.55 -8.51
N MET A 51 -1.70 -1.72 -8.01
CA MET A 51 -1.45 -2.89 -8.85
C MET A 51 -2.70 -3.31 -9.64
N GLY A 52 -3.87 -3.26 -9.01
CA GLY A 52 -5.12 -3.56 -9.71
C GLY A 52 -5.33 -2.64 -10.92
N LEU A 53 -5.01 -1.37 -10.77
CA LEU A 53 -5.07 -0.40 -11.86
C LEU A 53 -4.03 -0.72 -12.94
N SER A 54 -2.83 -1.10 -12.55
CA SER A 54 -1.75 -1.45 -13.47
C SER A 54 -2.11 -2.64 -14.36
N VAL A 55 -2.73 -3.65 -13.78
CA VAL A 55 -3.21 -4.81 -14.55
C VAL A 55 -4.18 -4.37 -15.63
N ARG A 56 -5.14 -3.49 -15.28
CA ARG A 56 -6.11 -2.98 -16.26
C ARG A 56 -5.46 -2.13 -17.35
N ASN A 57 -4.37 -1.45 -17.03
CA ASN A 57 -3.63 -0.63 -17.99
C ASN A 57 -2.61 -1.42 -18.79
N GLY A 58 -2.41 -2.71 -18.48
CA GLY A 58 -1.46 -3.54 -19.17
C GLY A 58 -0.01 -3.25 -18.84
N TRP A 59 0.28 -2.72 -17.65
CA TRP A 59 1.64 -2.41 -17.23
C TRP A 59 2.36 -3.67 -16.78
N LEU A 60 2.97 -4.36 -17.75
CA LEU A 60 3.69 -5.61 -17.53
C LEU A 60 5.13 -5.44 -18.01
N ASP A 61 6.06 -6.08 -17.29
CA ASP A 61 7.45 -6.08 -17.69
C ASP A 61 7.73 -7.20 -18.73
N GLU A 62 8.99 -7.34 -19.12
CA GLU A 62 9.41 -8.34 -20.10
C GLU A 62 9.18 -9.79 -19.65
N TYR A 63 9.02 -10.01 -18.34
CA TYR A 63 8.72 -11.31 -17.76
C TYR A 63 7.23 -11.50 -17.45
N ASN A 64 6.39 -10.62 -17.98
CA ASN A 64 4.94 -10.64 -17.75
C ASN A 64 4.56 -10.41 -16.28
N ARG A 65 5.41 -9.71 -15.54
CA ARG A 65 5.14 -9.34 -14.14
C ARG A 65 4.51 -7.96 -14.08
N VAL A 66 3.53 -7.81 -13.19
CA VAL A 66 2.87 -6.51 -12.99
C VAL A 66 3.83 -5.55 -12.30
N PHE A 67 3.94 -4.34 -12.83
CA PHE A 67 4.68 -3.27 -12.15
C PHE A 67 3.75 -2.08 -11.93
N ILE A 68 4.14 -1.24 -10.98
CA ILE A 68 3.39 -0.03 -10.67
C ILE A 68 4.35 1.17 -10.64
N PHE A 69 3.78 2.34 -10.86
CA PHE A 69 4.46 3.59 -10.57
C PHE A 69 3.95 4.09 -9.23
N PHE A 70 4.81 4.08 -8.23
CA PHE A 70 4.48 4.55 -6.90
C PHE A 70 5.70 5.27 -6.36
N THR A 71 5.60 6.58 -6.29
CA THR A 71 6.73 7.42 -5.96
C THR A 71 6.82 7.68 -4.45
N LEU A 72 7.97 8.22 -4.04
CA LEU A 72 8.15 8.66 -2.67
C LEU A 72 7.11 9.73 -2.31
N GLU A 73 6.84 10.64 -3.25
CA GLU A 73 5.82 11.68 -3.07
C GLU A 73 4.44 11.11 -2.86
N ASP A 74 4.10 10.03 -3.56
CA ASP A 74 2.83 9.33 -3.34
C ASP A 74 2.72 8.84 -1.91
N ALA A 75 3.80 8.24 -1.39
CA ALA A 75 3.80 7.75 -0.01
C ALA A 75 3.66 8.89 0.99
N LEU A 76 4.34 10.01 0.77
CA LEU A 76 4.22 11.18 1.64
C LEU A 76 2.78 11.67 1.71
N GLU A 77 2.12 11.72 0.58
CA GLU A 77 0.76 12.21 0.47
C GLU A 77 -0.24 11.26 1.15
N TYR A 78 -0.20 9.99 0.79
CA TYR A 78 -1.16 9.00 1.31
C TYR A 78 -0.98 8.74 2.80
N LEU A 79 0.25 8.69 3.27
CA LEU A 79 0.55 8.35 4.66
C LEU A 79 0.70 9.56 5.56
N CYS A 80 0.68 10.77 4.98
CA CYS A 80 0.86 12.02 5.73
C CYS A 80 2.13 11.96 6.59
N CYS A 81 3.23 11.50 6.01
CA CYS A 81 4.49 11.33 6.73
C CYS A 81 5.62 12.11 6.06
N GLY A 82 6.74 12.24 6.76
CA GLY A 82 7.92 12.92 6.25
C GLY A 82 8.76 12.02 5.33
N HIS A 83 9.70 12.65 4.65
CA HIS A 83 10.58 11.98 3.69
C HIS A 83 11.37 10.82 4.31
N THR A 84 12.00 11.06 5.46
CA THR A 84 12.80 10.04 6.12
C THR A 84 12.00 8.80 6.46
N LYS A 85 10.79 9.00 6.97
CA LYS A 85 9.91 7.87 7.29
C LYS A 85 9.51 7.10 6.04
N ALA A 86 9.13 7.80 4.98
CA ALA A 86 8.75 7.15 3.72
C ALA A 86 9.89 6.31 3.15
N VAL A 87 11.11 6.84 3.14
CA VAL A 87 12.30 6.09 2.69
C VAL A 87 12.47 4.82 3.52
N SER A 88 12.31 4.94 4.84
CA SER A 88 12.43 3.81 5.75
C SER A 88 11.38 2.73 5.46
N LEU A 89 10.14 3.14 5.19
CA LEU A 89 9.05 2.20 4.91
C LEU A 89 9.27 1.43 3.61
N PHE A 90 9.72 2.11 2.55
CA PHE A 90 10.09 1.43 1.31
C PHE A 90 11.24 0.45 1.55
N GLY A 91 12.21 0.85 2.36
CA GLY A 91 13.34 -0.01 2.73
C GLY A 91 12.90 -1.27 3.45
N GLU A 92 11.92 -1.16 4.37
CA GLU A 92 11.39 -2.32 5.07
C GLU A 92 10.78 -3.33 4.09
N LEU A 93 9.97 -2.86 3.15
CA LEU A 93 9.30 -3.72 2.17
C LEU A 93 10.29 -4.36 1.22
N ASP A 94 11.28 -3.60 0.78
CA ASP A 94 12.34 -4.09 -0.11
C ASP A 94 13.16 -5.18 0.59
N LYS A 95 13.58 -4.92 1.82
CA LYS A 95 14.37 -5.86 2.61
C LYS A 95 13.63 -7.14 2.91
N ALA A 96 12.31 -7.06 3.07
CA ALA A 96 11.47 -8.22 3.31
C ALA A 96 11.18 -9.02 2.03
N GLY A 97 11.59 -8.52 0.88
CA GLY A 97 11.35 -9.21 -0.39
C GLY A 97 9.96 -9.04 -0.95
N LEU A 98 9.18 -8.09 -0.38
CA LEU A 98 7.81 -7.87 -0.83
C LEU A 98 7.71 -6.98 -2.06
N ILE A 99 8.71 -6.17 -2.29
CA ILE A 99 8.80 -5.30 -3.47
C ILE A 99 10.19 -5.38 -4.07
N GLU A 100 10.27 -5.05 -5.35
CA GLU A 100 11.51 -4.87 -6.06
C GLU A 100 11.45 -3.52 -6.74
N ARG A 101 12.41 -2.67 -6.43
CA ARG A 101 12.43 -1.30 -6.96
C ARG A 101 13.34 -1.21 -8.17
N LYS A 102 12.85 -0.52 -9.22
CA LYS A 102 13.67 -0.19 -10.38
C LYS A 102 13.80 1.32 -10.46
N LYS A 103 15.00 1.79 -10.73
CA LYS A 103 15.21 3.19 -11.04
C LYS A 103 14.66 3.47 -12.41
N GLN A 104 13.86 4.51 -12.52
CA GLN A 104 13.51 5.08 -13.81
C GLN A 104 14.69 5.95 -14.22
N GLY A 105 15.40 5.49 -15.19
CA GLY A 105 16.56 6.18 -15.72
C GLY A 105 16.27 7.47 -16.41
#